data_98a6e573be690ed5fba84dbd9628b81c
#
_entry.id   98a6e573be690ed5fba84dbd9628b81c
#
_cell.length_a   1.000
_cell.length_b   1.000
_cell.length_c   1.000
_cell.angle_alpha   90.00
_cell.angle_beta   90.00
_cell.angle_gamma   90.00
#
_symmetry.space_group_name_H-M   'P 1'
#
loop_
_entity.id
_entity.type
_entity.pdbx_description
1 polymer ?
#
loop_
_entity_poly.entity_id
_entity_poly.type
_entity_poly.pdbx_seq_one_letter_code
_entity_poly.pdbx_strand_id
1 'polypeptide(L)'
;MNCNSPLKRFLMLICCLVLCACQAAQTAAPAGPPAGAASAPSAEPGLVPPTATASERVPLVVFAAGSLIIPFDHLEQAFEARYPYIDLQAEYHGSIQVIRHATELHESIDLIATADASLIPMLMYASLVPETGQPYANWYIRFASNRLALAYTDQSKYAGEISADNWYSILSRRDVRTGLADPRFDASGYRALMAFALANDYYAQPTIFFNMFGGRFQRPVTIFQDDDLTTITVPEIIEPVANTGLVMRGASIQLIALLQSGELDYAFEYESVIQQHGLKMFSLPEALNLGAEDIDYSQVLVELDFQRFQSVKPEFRGERIGYGITIPSNAPHPAEAALFIAFLLGEEGRAVMVADQHP
;
A
#
# COMPACT_ATOMS: atom_id res chain seq x y z
N MET A 1 59.46 -24.96 -7.50
CA MET A 1 59.86 -24.32 -6.24
C MET A 1 58.55 -23.86 -5.60
N ASN A 2 57.94 -24.68 -4.74
CA ASN A 2 58.03 -24.64 -3.28
C ASN A 2 57.66 -23.26 -2.74
N CYS A 3 56.68 -23.03 -1.87
CA CYS A 3 56.15 -23.83 -0.77
C CYS A 3 54.87 -23.15 -0.31
N ASN A 4 53.76 -23.88 -0.08
CA ASN A 4 53.16 -24.22 1.23
C ASN A 4 52.74 -23.07 2.16
N SER A 5 51.46 -22.82 2.28
CA SER A 5 50.50 -23.16 3.35
C SER A 5 50.89 -22.73 4.78
N PRO A 6 50.05 -22.66 5.83
CA PRO A 6 48.84 -23.39 6.11
C PRO A 6 47.67 -22.49 6.62
N LEU A 7 46.43 -22.83 6.38
CA LEU A 7 45.58 -23.80 7.05
C LEU A 7 45.58 -23.73 8.59
N LYS A 8 44.41 -23.47 9.12
CA LYS A 8 43.75 -24.21 10.22
C LYS A 8 42.65 -23.37 10.78
N ARG A 9 41.38 -23.78 10.55
CA ARG A 9 40.62 -24.56 11.54
C ARG A 9 40.60 -23.92 12.92
N PHE A 10 39.52 -23.28 13.25
CA PHE A 10 38.95 -23.38 14.57
C PHE A 10 37.47 -23.73 14.44
N LEU A 11 37.30 -24.94 14.75
CA LEU A 11 36.11 -25.76 14.81
C LEU A 11 35.48 -25.54 16.17
N MET A 12 34.15 -25.38 16.21
CA MET A 12 33.25 -26.16 17.07
C MET A 12 33.48 -26.15 18.57
N LEU A 13 32.42 -26.13 19.22
CA LEU A 13 32.02 -26.39 20.63
C LEU A 13 31.73 -25.11 21.41
N ILE A 14 30.51 -24.90 21.75
CA ILE A 14 29.90 -25.33 23.00
C ILE A 14 28.38 -25.34 22.80
N CYS A 15 27.89 -26.53 22.75
CA CYS A 15 26.50 -26.89 22.91
C CYS A 15 26.33 -27.32 24.38
N CYS A 16 25.13 -27.12 24.90
CA CYS A 16 24.54 -27.86 26.02
C CYS A 16 24.81 -27.40 27.46
N LEU A 17 23.70 -27.53 28.15
CA LEU A 17 23.44 -27.58 29.60
C LEU A 17 23.13 -26.19 30.21
N VAL A 18 21.91 -25.93 30.70
CA VAL A 18 21.35 -26.59 31.89
C VAL A 18 19.83 -26.57 31.88
N LEU A 19 19.22 -27.72 31.81
CA LEU A 19 17.90 -28.04 32.36
C LEU A 19 18.06 -28.19 33.87
N CYS A 20 17.32 -27.41 34.65
CA CYS A 20 17.13 -27.72 36.08
C CYS A 20 15.64 -27.65 36.41
N ALA A 21 15.05 -28.83 36.49
CA ALA A 21 13.73 -29.07 37.04
C ALA A 21 13.81 -29.00 38.58
N CYS A 22 12.93 -28.21 39.18
CA CYS A 22 12.58 -28.37 40.60
C CYS A 22 11.14 -28.81 40.72
N GLN A 23 10.95 -30.11 40.95
CA GLN A 23 9.73 -30.68 41.51
C GLN A 23 9.77 -30.46 43.02
N ALA A 24 8.74 -29.86 43.59
CA ALA A 24 8.45 -29.91 45.01
C ALA A 24 7.20 -30.79 45.21
N ALA A 25 7.43 -31.92 45.86
CA ALA A 25 6.41 -32.82 46.34
C ALA A 25 5.67 -32.22 47.52
N GLN A 26 4.36 -32.22 47.51
CA GLN A 26 3.54 -32.01 48.69
C GLN A 26 2.84 -33.32 49.09
N THR A 27 3.16 -33.72 50.29
CA THR A 27 2.65 -34.87 51.04
C THR A 27 1.18 -34.69 51.43
N ALA A 28 0.40 -35.73 51.25
CA ALA A 28 -0.98 -35.87 51.73
C ALA A 28 -1.00 -36.18 53.22
N ALA A 29 -1.97 -35.62 53.95
CA ALA A 29 -2.33 -36.04 55.31
C ALA A 29 -3.83 -36.43 55.34
N PRO A 30 -4.23 -37.31 56.29
CA PRO A 30 -5.38 -38.20 56.11
C PRO A 30 -6.73 -37.67 56.57
N ALA A 31 -7.77 -38.36 56.08
CA ALA A 31 -9.18 -38.09 56.26
C ALA A 31 -9.68 -38.38 57.69
N GLY A 32 -10.61 -37.56 58.19
CA GLY A 32 -11.45 -37.83 59.34
C GLY A 32 -12.93 -38.04 58.90
N PRO A 33 -13.73 -38.76 59.68
CA PRO A 33 -15.00 -39.33 59.22
C PRO A 33 -16.22 -38.40 59.37
N PRO A 34 -17.37 -38.80 58.84
CA PRO A 34 -18.44 -37.89 58.40
C PRO A 34 -19.50 -37.57 59.46
N ALA A 35 -20.13 -36.44 59.40
CA ALA A 35 -21.32 -36.11 60.14
C ALA A 35 -22.42 -35.58 59.24
N GLY A 36 -23.54 -36.24 59.28
CA GLY A 36 -24.87 -35.67 59.26
C GLY A 36 -25.46 -35.15 57.96
N ALA A 37 -26.31 -35.97 57.38
CA ALA A 37 -27.24 -35.60 56.33
C ALA A 37 -28.28 -34.55 56.78
N ALA A 38 -28.42 -33.48 56.02
CA ALA A 38 -29.64 -32.67 55.99
C ALA A 38 -30.06 -32.51 54.55
N SER A 39 -31.21 -33.08 54.23
CA SER A 39 -31.85 -32.98 52.90
C SER A 39 -32.32 -31.55 52.64
N ALA A 40 -31.84 -30.94 51.57
CA ALA A 40 -32.42 -29.72 51.00
C ALA A 40 -33.18 -30.09 49.71
N PRO A 41 -34.27 -29.34 49.39
CA PRO A 41 -35.22 -29.69 48.34
C PRO A 41 -34.61 -29.60 46.96
N SER A 42 -34.98 -30.55 46.10
CA SER A 42 -34.69 -30.59 44.66
C SER A 42 -35.13 -29.32 43.97
N ALA A 43 -34.20 -28.55 43.49
CA ALA A 43 -34.47 -27.48 42.50
C ALA A 43 -34.67 -28.14 41.14
N GLU A 44 -35.79 -27.86 40.50
CA GLU A 44 -36.04 -28.21 39.10
C GLU A 44 -34.92 -27.70 38.19
N PRO A 45 -34.52 -28.43 37.11
CA PRO A 45 -33.56 -27.94 36.16
C PRO A 45 -34.22 -26.76 35.40
N GLY A 46 -33.85 -25.56 35.79
CA GLY A 46 -34.17 -24.35 35.00
C GLY A 46 -33.64 -24.55 33.58
N LEU A 47 -34.51 -24.43 32.58
CA LEU A 47 -34.17 -24.32 31.18
C LEU A 47 -33.14 -23.19 31.05
N VAL A 48 -31.90 -23.54 30.86
CA VAL A 48 -30.88 -22.61 30.37
C VAL A 48 -31.34 -22.21 28.97
N PRO A 49 -31.63 -20.92 28.71
CA PRO A 49 -31.94 -20.51 27.35
C PRO A 49 -30.76 -20.91 26.47
N PRO A 50 -31.00 -21.40 25.25
CA PRO A 50 -29.90 -21.73 24.35
C PRO A 50 -29.05 -20.48 24.20
N THR A 51 -27.78 -20.59 24.55
CA THR A 51 -26.75 -19.59 24.20
C THR A 51 -26.86 -19.47 22.69
N ALA A 52 -27.32 -18.31 22.21
CA ALA A 52 -27.32 -18.01 20.79
C ALA A 52 -25.85 -18.24 20.32
N THR A 53 -25.64 -19.27 19.53
CA THR A 53 -24.42 -19.43 18.79
C THR A 53 -24.28 -18.14 18.00
N ALA A 54 -23.21 -17.37 18.27
CA ALA A 54 -22.85 -16.23 17.44
C ALA A 54 -22.85 -16.76 16.00
N SER A 55 -23.77 -16.26 15.18
CA SER A 55 -23.76 -16.58 13.76
C SER A 55 -22.39 -16.17 13.25
N GLU A 56 -21.69 -17.13 12.62
CA GLU A 56 -20.40 -16.86 12.02
C GLU A 56 -20.58 -15.69 11.01
N ARG A 57 -19.84 -14.62 11.21
CA ARG A 57 -19.90 -13.45 10.31
C ARG A 57 -19.35 -13.85 8.95
N VAL A 58 -19.93 -13.27 7.89
CA VAL A 58 -19.43 -13.47 6.52
C VAL A 58 -18.16 -12.64 6.35
N PRO A 59 -17.01 -13.25 6.10
CA PRO A 59 -15.79 -12.49 5.85
C PRO A 59 -15.90 -11.77 4.50
N LEU A 60 -15.59 -10.48 4.48
CA LEU A 60 -15.50 -9.68 3.27
C LEU A 60 -14.05 -9.24 3.08
N VAL A 61 -13.32 -9.96 2.24
CA VAL A 61 -11.89 -9.73 2.01
C VAL A 61 -11.69 -8.59 1.01
N VAL A 62 -11.04 -7.52 1.46
CA VAL A 62 -10.81 -6.30 0.67
C VAL A 62 -9.31 -6.05 0.51
N PHE A 63 -8.82 -6.00 -0.71
CA PHE A 63 -7.45 -5.56 -0.97
C PHE A 63 -7.47 -4.14 -1.53
N ALA A 64 -6.78 -3.22 -0.84
CA ALA A 64 -6.86 -1.80 -1.15
C ALA A 64 -5.48 -1.12 -1.23
N ALA A 65 -5.44 0.01 -1.91
CA ALA A 65 -4.25 0.86 -1.94
C ALA A 65 -3.91 1.39 -0.55
N GLY A 66 -2.61 1.52 -0.22
CA GLY A 66 -2.13 1.98 1.08
C GLY A 66 -2.67 3.34 1.51
N SER A 67 -2.99 4.23 0.57
CA SER A 67 -3.61 5.53 0.85
C SER A 67 -5.07 5.43 1.34
N LEU A 68 -5.69 4.25 1.28
CA LEU A 68 -7.05 4.00 1.74
C LEU A 68 -7.10 3.42 3.17
N ILE A 69 -5.98 3.24 3.86
CA ILE A 69 -5.95 2.65 5.21
C ILE A 69 -6.92 3.38 6.16
N ILE A 70 -6.76 4.68 6.33
CA ILE A 70 -7.56 5.45 7.29
C ILE A 70 -9.02 5.55 6.88
N PRO A 71 -9.37 5.94 5.63
CA PRO A 71 -10.77 6.01 5.25
C PRO A 71 -11.46 4.64 5.26
N PHE A 72 -10.77 3.56 4.92
CA PHE A 72 -11.38 2.23 4.94
C PHE A 72 -11.54 1.66 6.36
N ASP A 73 -10.65 2.02 7.31
CA ASP A 73 -10.86 1.71 8.73
C ASP A 73 -12.14 2.39 9.28
N HIS A 74 -12.36 3.66 8.94
CA HIS A 74 -13.59 4.36 9.31
C HIS A 74 -14.82 3.82 8.58
N LEU A 75 -14.69 3.46 7.30
CA LEU A 75 -15.77 2.83 6.53
C LEU A 75 -16.10 1.45 7.08
N GLU A 76 -15.12 0.64 7.47
CA GLU A 76 -15.30 -0.66 8.11
C GLU A 76 -16.17 -0.51 9.36
N GLN A 77 -15.79 0.38 10.27
CA GLN A 77 -16.54 0.62 11.51
C GLN A 77 -18.00 1.01 11.25
N ALA A 78 -18.23 1.93 10.31
CA ALA A 78 -19.57 2.40 9.96
C ALA A 78 -20.38 1.33 9.21
N PHE A 79 -19.75 0.60 8.31
CA PHE A 79 -20.37 -0.47 7.52
C PHE A 79 -20.78 -1.65 8.39
N GLU A 80 -19.89 -2.12 9.28
CA GLU A 80 -20.19 -3.21 10.21
C GLU A 80 -21.25 -2.85 11.25
N ALA A 81 -21.30 -1.61 11.70
CA ALA A 81 -22.39 -1.13 12.55
C ALA A 81 -23.74 -1.27 11.85
N ARG A 82 -23.81 -1.08 10.54
CA ARG A 82 -25.02 -1.22 9.72
C ARG A 82 -25.31 -2.66 9.29
N TYR A 83 -24.26 -3.46 9.06
CA TYR A 83 -24.32 -4.85 8.59
C TYR A 83 -23.54 -5.77 9.53
N PRO A 84 -24.01 -5.99 10.77
CA PRO A 84 -23.22 -6.67 11.82
C PRO A 84 -22.95 -8.15 11.54
N TYR A 85 -23.54 -8.72 10.51
CA TYR A 85 -23.30 -10.09 10.05
C TYR A 85 -22.14 -10.19 9.05
N ILE A 86 -21.54 -9.07 8.61
CA ILE A 86 -20.36 -9.03 7.74
C ILE A 86 -19.14 -8.68 8.58
N ASP A 87 -18.00 -9.28 8.28
CA ASP A 87 -16.68 -9.05 8.86
C ASP A 87 -15.74 -8.57 7.76
N LEU A 88 -15.52 -7.25 7.69
CA LEU A 88 -14.68 -6.66 6.67
C LEU A 88 -13.21 -6.86 7.06
N GLN A 89 -12.45 -7.51 6.18
CA GLN A 89 -11.04 -7.84 6.38
C GLN A 89 -10.22 -7.16 5.30
N ALA A 90 -9.64 -6.00 5.62
CA ALA A 90 -8.89 -5.21 4.65
C ALA A 90 -7.37 -5.47 4.72
N GLU A 91 -6.74 -5.65 3.56
CA GLU A 91 -5.29 -5.66 3.38
C GLU A 91 -4.84 -4.54 2.45
N TYR A 92 -3.68 -3.94 2.76
CA TYR A 92 -3.23 -2.72 2.08
C TYR A 92 -1.86 -2.89 1.47
N HIS A 93 -1.76 -2.57 0.17
CA HIS A 93 -0.53 -2.69 -0.62
C HIS A 93 -0.39 -1.53 -1.61
N GLY A 94 0.69 -1.50 -2.39
CA GLY A 94 0.74 -0.67 -3.58
C GLY A 94 -0.31 -1.12 -4.61
N SER A 95 -0.90 -0.20 -5.36
CA SER A 95 -2.06 -0.48 -6.23
C SER A 95 -1.82 -1.57 -7.26
N ILE A 96 -0.61 -1.67 -7.83
CA ILE A 96 -0.26 -2.76 -8.76
C ILE A 96 -0.17 -4.09 -8.00
N GLN A 97 0.40 -4.08 -6.78
CA GLN A 97 0.46 -5.26 -5.93
C GLN A 97 -0.93 -5.78 -5.58
N VAL A 98 -1.87 -4.90 -5.20
CA VAL A 98 -3.28 -5.26 -4.93
C VAL A 98 -3.87 -6.11 -6.06
N ILE A 99 -3.69 -5.68 -7.32
CA ILE A 99 -4.20 -6.43 -8.47
C ILE A 99 -3.45 -7.76 -8.66
N ARG A 100 -2.13 -7.78 -8.44
CA ARG A 100 -1.31 -8.99 -8.60
C ARG A 100 -1.66 -10.08 -7.60
N HIS A 101 -2.13 -9.75 -6.40
CA HIS A 101 -2.65 -10.73 -5.45
C HIS A 101 -3.82 -11.53 -6.06
N ALA A 102 -4.73 -10.88 -6.77
CA ALA A 102 -5.80 -11.58 -7.48
C ALA A 102 -5.30 -12.29 -8.74
N THR A 103 -4.56 -11.58 -9.62
CA THR A 103 -4.30 -12.06 -10.99
C THR A 103 -3.10 -12.99 -11.13
N GLU A 104 -2.11 -12.91 -10.21
CA GLU A 104 -0.88 -13.72 -10.24
C GLU A 104 -0.80 -14.71 -9.08
N LEU A 105 -1.21 -14.30 -7.86
CA LEU A 105 -1.19 -15.16 -6.69
C LEU A 105 -2.50 -15.95 -6.51
N HIS A 106 -3.54 -15.57 -7.27
CA HIS A 106 -4.85 -16.21 -7.27
C HIS A 106 -5.51 -16.28 -5.89
N GLU A 107 -5.30 -15.23 -5.09
CA GLU A 107 -5.91 -15.13 -3.77
C GLU A 107 -7.42 -14.87 -3.90
N SER A 108 -8.17 -15.40 -2.93
CA SER A 108 -9.62 -15.21 -2.84
C SER A 108 -9.93 -13.83 -2.28
N ILE A 109 -10.30 -12.91 -3.13
CA ILE A 109 -10.55 -11.50 -2.80
C ILE A 109 -11.96 -11.12 -3.23
N ASP A 110 -12.69 -10.44 -2.35
CA ASP A 110 -14.06 -9.99 -2.63
C ASP A 110 -14.10 -8.60 -3.27
N LEU A 111 -13.17 -7.72 -2.90
CA LEU A 111 -13.11 -6.35 -3.39
C LEU A 111 -11.66 -5.91 -3.66
N ILE A 112 -11.49 -5.21 -4.75
CA ILE A 112 -10.20 -4.56 -5.10
C ILE A 112 -10.45 -3.05 -5.22
N ALA A 113 -9.65 -2.26 -4.47
CA ALA A 113 -9.66 -0.81 -4.53
C ALA A 113 -8.24 -0.27 -4.77
N THR A 114 -8.05 0.50 -5.83
CA THR A 114 -6.75 1.01 -6.27
C THR A 114 -6.70 2.54 -6.26
N ALA A 115 -5.53 3.11 -6.03
CA ALA A 115 -5.29 4.56 -6.16
C ALA A 115 -5.10 5.00 -7.63
N ASP A 116 -5.23 4.07 -8.56
CA ASP A 116 -5.27 4.34 -10.00
C ASP A 116 -6.33 3.44 -10.65
N ALA A 117 -7.44 4.06 -11.07
CA ALA A 117 -8.57 3.36 -11.67
C ALA A 117 -8.22 2.69 -13.01
N SER A 118 -7.21 3.22 -13.74
CA SER A 118 -6.79 2.68 -15.04
C SER A 118 -6.10 1.31 -14.93
N LEU A 119 -5.59 0.96 -13.74
CA LEU A 119 -4.98 -0.34 -13.48
C LEU A 119 -5.98 -1.49 -13.62
N ILE A 120 -7.25 -1.27 -13.26
CA ILE A 120 -8.28 -2.31 -13.32
C ILE A 120 -8.49 -2.79 -14.76
N PRO A 121 -8.85 -1.94 -15.74
CA PRO A 121 -8.97 -2.41 -17.12
C PRO A 121 -7.64 -2.89 -17.70
N MET A 122 -6.52 -2.26 -17.37
CA MET A 122 -5.22 -2.62 -17.89
C MET A 122 -4.78 -4.03 -17.49
N LEU A 123 -4.94 -4.40 -16.22
CA LEU A 123 -4.37 -5.63 -15.68
C LEU A 123 -5.41 -6.73 -15.44
N MET A 124 -6.66 -6.38 -15.10
CA MET A 124 -7.68 -7.39 -14.75
C MET A 124 -8.56 -7.80 -15.93
N TYR A 125 -8.77 -6.92 -16.94
CA TYR A 125 -9.58 -7.30 -18.12
C TYR A 125 -8.83 -8.25 -19.04
N ALA A 126 -7.50 -8.15 -19.08
CA ALA A 126 -6.65 -9.03 -19.89
C ALA A 126 -6.24 -10.33 -19.18
N SER A 127 -6.37 -10.38 -17.85
CA SER A 127 -6.02 -11.54 -17.03
C SER A 127 -7.24 -12.42 -16.82
N LEU A 128 -7.08 -13.73 -17.02
CA LEU A 128 -8.18 -14.69 -16.93
C LEU A 128 -8.12 -15.48 -15.63
N VAL A 129 -9.27 -15.67 -15.01
CA VAL A 129 -9.46 -16.59 -13.87
C VAL A 129 -9.22 -18.01 -14.36
N PRO A 130 -8.27 -18.77 -13.77
CA PRO A 130 -7.90 -20.11 -14.26
C PRO A 130 -9.07 -21.10 -14.33
N GLU A 131 -9.98 -21.04 -13.36
CA GLU A 131 -11.09 -22.00 -13.22
C GLU A 131 -12.23 -21.75 -14.22
N THR A 132 -12.44 -20.49 -14.60
CA THR A 132 -13.60 -20.09 -15.42
C THR A 132 -13.23 -19.63 -16.82
N GLY A 133 -11.97 -19.20 -17.03
CA GLY A 133 -11.52 -18.57 -18.27
C GLY A 133 -12.15 -17.19 -18.52
N GLN A 134 -12.81 -16.59 -17.52
CA GLN A 134 -13.36 -15.24 -17.61
C GLN A 134 -12.32 -14.20 -17.15
N PRO A 135 -12.36 -12.97 -17.67
CA PRO A 135 -11.55 -11.89 -17.12
C PRO A 135 -11.78 -11.71 -15.62
N TYR A 136 -10.73 -11.35 -14.86
CA TYR A 136 -10.85 -11.06 -13.43
C TYR A 136 -11.79 -9.90 -13.13
N ALA A 137 -11.93 -8.95 -14.05
CA ALA A 137 -12.94 -7.89 -14.00
C ALA A 137 -13.35 -7.48 -15.42
N ASN A 138 -14.54 -6.88 -15.56
CA ASN A 138 -15.04 -6.28 -16.79
C ASN A 138 -15.72 -4.92 -16.57
N TRP A 139 -15.65 -4.40 -15.34
CA TRP A 139 -16.15 -3.09 -14.94
C TRP A 139 -15.37 -2.56 -13.75
N TYR A 140 -15.46 -1.28 -13.52
CA TYR A 140 -14.99 -0.60 -12.31
C TYR A 140 -15.76 0.70 -12.10
N ILE A 141 -15.69 1.24 -10.89
CA ILE A 141 -16.25 2.54 -10.53
C ILE A 141 -15.09 3.43 -10.05
N ARG A 142 -15.03 4.66 -10.56
CA ARG A 142 -14.20 5.71 -9.96
C ARG A 142 -14.96 6.31 -8.79
N PHE A 143 -14.39 6.32 -7.58
CA PHE A 143 -15.12 6.70 -6.36
C PHE A 143 -14.47 7.84 -5.57
N ALA A 144 -13.22 8.18 -5.84
CA ALA A 144 -12.51 9.27 -5.19
C ALA A 144 -11.44 9.86 -6.11
N SER A 145 -10.91 11.01 -5.74
CA SER A 145 -9.79 11.68 -6.39
C SER A 145 -8.71 12.07 -5.38
N ASN A 146 -7.53 12.49 -5.86
CA ASN A 146 -6.43 12.95 -5.01
C ASN A 146 -5.48 13.84 -5.81
N ARG A 147 -4.42 14.33 -5.12
CA ARG A 147 -3.32 15.07 -5.71
C ARG A 147 -2.01 14.54 -5.15
N LEU A 148 -0.98 14.56 -5.97
CA LEU A 148 0.37 14.24 -5.56
C LEU A 148 1.01 15.46 -4.91
N ALA A 149 1.69 15.24 -3.77
CA ALA A 149 2.38 16.30 -3.04
C ALA A 149 3.67 15.77 -2.42
N LEU A 150 4.41 16.63 -1.73
CA LEU A 150 5.58 16.27 -0.95
C LEU A 150 5.26 16.36 0.54
N ALA A 151 5.42 15.25 1.23
CA ALA A 151 5.39 15.18 2.68
C ALA A 151 6.77 15.50 3.25
N TYR A 152 6.81 16.24 4.36
CA TYR A 152 8.04 16.55 5.08
C TYR A 152 7.76 16.92 6.54
N THR A 153 8.80 17.19 7.33
CA THR A 153 8.71 17.60 8.74
C THR A 153 9.49 18.90 8.98
N ASP A 154 9.38 19.48 10.17
CA ASP A 154 10.20 20.61 10.57
C ASP A 154 11.70 20.31 10.64
N GLN A 155 12.05 19.02 10.76
CA GLN A 155 13.43 18.56 10.82
C GLN A 155 14.02 18.24 9.44
N SER A 156 13.20 18.25 8.38
CA SER A 156 13.64 18.00 7.03
C SER A 156 14.63 19.06 6.57
N LYS A 157 15.68 18.62 5.89
CA LYS A 157 16.69 19.57 5.39
C LYS A 157 16.03 20.54 4.41
N TYR A 158 16.38 21.80 4.56
CA TYR A 158 15.84 22.89 3.74
C TYR A 158 14.32 23.09 3.84
N ALA A 159 13.68 22.61 4.94
CA ALA A 159 12.24 22.75 5.16
C ALA A 159 11.73 24.20 5.10
N GLY A 160 12.57 25.17 5.50
CA GLY A 160 12.26 26.60 5.43
C GLY A 160 12.56 27.26 4.09
N GLU A 161 13.15 26.53 3.14
CA GLU A 161 13.57 27.06 1.83
C GLU A 161 12.74 26.52 0.66
N ILE A 162 12.04 25.36 0.86
CA ILE A 162 11.30 24.72 -0.22
C ILE A 162 10.16 25.60 -0.74
N SER A 163 10.09 25.73 -2.05
CA SER A 163 9.13 26.59 -2.76
C SER A 163 8.76 25.97 -4.11
N ALA A 164 7.74 26.56 -4.77
CA ALA A 164 7.36 26.16 -6.12
C ALA A 164 8.50 26.27 -7.14
N ASP A 165 9.45 27.18 -6.93
CA ASP A 165 10.52 27.44 -7.88
C ASP A 165 11.77 26.60 -7.66
N ASN A 166 11.85 25.81 -6.55
CA ASN A 166 13.09 25.15 -6.19
C ASN A 166 12.94 23.71 -5.63
N TRP A 167 11.74 23.19 -5.39
CA TRP A 167 11.51 21.89 -4.79
C TRP A 167 12.30 20.77 -5.50
N TYR A 168 12.30 20.75 -6.81
CA TYR A 168 13.03 19.78 -7.63
C TYR A 168 14.55 19.87 -7.43
N SER A 169 15.06 21.09 -7.25
CA SER A 169 16.48 21.31 -6.97
C SER A 169 16.87 20.87 -5.57
N ILE A 170 16.00 21.12 -4.57
CA ILE A 170 16.24 20.65 -3.19
C ILE A 170 16.24 19.14 -3.14
N LEU A 171 15.25 18.46 -3.72
CA LEU A 171 15.17 17.00 -3.71
C LEU A 171 16.32 16.33 -4.48
N SER A 172 16.89 17.05 -5.45
CA SER A 172 18.03 16.55 -6.24
C SER A 172 19.38 16.62 -5.50
N ARG A 173 19.46 17.28 -4.34
CA ARG A 173 20.70 17.35 -3.54
C ARG A 173 21.03 15.96 -2.98
N ARG A 174 22.30 15.59 -3.01
CA ARG A 174 22.75 14.27 -2.52
C ARG A 174 22.71 14.11 -1.00
N ASP A 175 22.69 15.20 -0.28
CA ASP A 175 22.54 15.22 1.18
C ASP A 175 21.10 15.24 1.64
N VAL A 176 20.12 15.41 0.75
CA VAL A 176 18.68 15.29 1.00
C VAL A 176 18.22 13.86 0.75
N ARG A 177 17.50 13.30 1.72
CA ARG A 177 16.95 11.94 1.63
C ARG A 177 15.51 12.03 1.13
N THR A 178 15.32 11.64 -0.12
CA THR A 178 14.03 11.69 -0.80
C THR A 178 13.43 10.30 -0.92
N GLY A 179 12.24 10.10 -0.40
CA GLY A 179 11.47 8.86 -0.47
C GLY A 179 10.63 8.79 -1.74
N LEU A 180 10.64 7.62 -2.36
CA LEU A 180 9.86 7.27 -3.54
C LEU A 180 9.24 5.89 -3.36
N ALA A 181 7.97 5.70 -3.71
CA ALA A 181 7.41 4.37 -3.84
C ALA A 181 7.98 3.68 -5.10
N ASP A 182 8.06 2.36 -5.06
CA ASP A 182 8.51 1.59 -6.22
C ASP A 182 7.46 1.66 -7.34
N PRO A 183 7.81 2.25 -8.50
CA PRO A 183 6.87 2.43 -9.61
C PRO A 183 6.36 1.11 -10.20
N ARG A 184 6.98 -0.02 -9.86
CA ARG A 184 6.56 -1.36 -10.30
C ARG A 184 5.44 -1.94 -9.43
N PHE A 185 5.16 -1.34 -8.27
CA PHE A 185 4.21 -1.84 -7.28
C PHE A 185 3.17 -0.80 -6.86
N ASP A 186 3.51 0.49 -6.91
CA ASP A 186 2.68 1.57 -6.36
C ASP A 186 2.49 2.72 -7.35
N ALA A 187 1.25 3.18 -7.47
CA ALA A 187 0.89 4.26 -8.39
C ALA A 187 1.57 5.60 -8.06
N SER A 188 1.81 5.91 -6.79
CA SER A 188 2.52 7.14 -6.42
C SER A 188 3.96 7.14 -6.94
N GLY A 189 4.58 5.96 -7.09
CA GLY A 189 5.93 5.82 -7.60
C GLY A 189 6.07 6.28 -9.06
N TYR A 190 5.26 5.75 -9.97
CA TYR A 190 5.33 6.21 -11.36
C TYR A 190 4.79 7.63 -11.52
N ARG A 191 3.85 8.08 -10.70
CA ARG A 191 3.37 9.47 -10.69
C ARG A 191 4.45 10.46 -10.23
N ALA A 192 5.29 10.08 -9.29
CA ALA A 192 6.44 10.91 -8.91
C ALA A 192 7.44 11.05 -10.07
N LEU A 193 7.68 9.98 -10.85
CA LEU A 193 8.49 10.08 -12.07
C LEU A 193 7.82 11.02 -13.09
N MET A 194 6.50 10.91 -13.29
CA MET A 194 5.74 11.82 -14.17
C MET A 194 5.86 13.27 -13.72
N ALA A 195 5.73 13.56 -12.42
CA ALA A 195 5.85 14.92 -11.90
C ALA A 195 7.21 15.56 -12.21
N PHE A 196 8.30 14.81 -12.14
CA PHE A 196 9.63 15.31 -12.56
C PHE A 196 9.76 15.46 -14.06
N ALA A 197 9.15 14.60 -14.86
CA ALA A 197 9.15 14.74 -16.32
C ALA A 197 8.35 15.98 -16.75
N LEU A 198 7.15 16.15 -16.20
CA LEU A 198 6.32 17.34 -16.41
C LEU A 198 7.01 18.63 -15.96
N ALA A 199 7.83 18.56 -14.90
CA ALA A 199 8.60 19.69 -14.42
C ALA A 199 9.68 20.15 -15.42
N ASN A 200 10.23 19.26 -16.25
CA ASN A 200 11.14 19.67 -17.34
C ASN A 200 10.50 20.75 -18.23
N ASP A 201 9.27 20.50 -18.65
CA ASP A 201 8.55 21.38 -19.56
C ASP A 201 7.98 22.60 -18.83
N TYR A 202 7.38 22.38 -17.66
CA TYR A 202 6.77 23.46 -16.86
C TYR A 202 7.78 24.57 -16.48
N TYR A 203 9.00 24.17 -16.10
CA TYR A 203 10.07 25.14 -15.77
C TYR A 203 10.99 25.47 -16.94
N ALA A 204 10.74 24.93 -18.13
CA ALA A 204 11.63 25.04 -19.29
C ALA A 204 13.10 24.66 -18.95
N GLN A 205 13.27 23.60 -18.15
CA GLN A 205 14.56 23.08 -17.69
C GLN A 205 14.69 21.58 -17.99
N PRO A 206 15.18 21.15 -19.14
CA PRO A 206 15.14 19.74 -19.59
C PRO A 206 16.01 18.79 -18.76
N THR A 207 16.75 19.30 -17.78
CA THR A 207 17.64 18.51 -16.94
C THR A 207 17.05 18.15 -15.55
N ILE A 208 15.86 18.63 -15.18
CA ILE A 208 15.28 18.41 -13.86
C ILE A 208 15.15 16.92 -13.56
N PHE A 209 14.57 16.13 -14.47
CA PHE A 209 14.43 14.69 -14.33
C PHE A 209 15.81 14.01 -14.17
N PHE A 210 16.76 14.37 -15.02
CA PHE A 210 18.10 13.81 -14.97
C PHE A 210 18.85 14.19 -13.67
N ASN A 211 18.71 15.42 -13.20
CA ASN A 211 19.31 15.87 -11.94
C ASN A 211 18.82 15.09 -10.75
N MET A 212 17.53 14.69 -10.76
CA MET A 212 16.94 13.87 -9.70
C MET A 212 17.34 12.40 -9.83
N PHE A 213 17.22 11.79 -11.01
CA PHE A 213 17.32 10.33 -11.16
C PHE A 213 18.61 9.85 -11.79
N GLY A 214 19.37 10.71 -12.45
CA GLY A 214 20.62 10.37 -13.11
C GLY A 214 21.67 9.79 -12.14
N GLY A 215 22.07 8.52 -12.37
CA GLY A 215 23.05 7.82 -11.53
C GLY A 215 22.58 7.49 -10.12
N ARG A 216 21.28 7.55 -9.83
CA ARG A 216 20.71 7.16 -8.53
C ARG A 216 20.11 5.75 -8.51
N PHE A 217 20.00 5.11 -9.66
CA PHE A 217 19.60 3.71 -9.78
C PHE A 217 20.73 2.88 -10.38
N GLN A 218 20.88 1.63 -9.97
CA GLN A 218 21.86 0.71 -10.51
C GLN A 218 21.65 0.45 -12.02
N ARG A 219 20.38 0.32 -12.42
CA ARG A 219 19.94 0.38 -13.81
C ARG A 219 19.18 1.69 -14.00
N PRO A 220 19.55 2.51 -14.99
CA PRO A 220 18.95 3.83 -15.14
C PRO A 220 17.47 3.74 -15.49
N VAL A 221 16.68 4.57 -14.84
CA VAL A 221 15.39 5.00 -15.35
C VAL A 221 15.68 6.01 -16.45
N THR A 222 15.17 5.77 -17.65
CA THR A 222 15.45 6.62 -18.81
C THR A 222 14.23 7.46 -19.18
N ILE A 223 14.47 8.61 -19.77
CA ILE A 223 13.44 9.51 -20.28
C ILE A 223 13.75 9.81 -21.74
N PHE A 224 12.77 9.74 -22.59
CA PHE A 224 12.86 10.06 -24.01
C PHE A 224 11.65 10.90 -24.40
N GLN A 225 11.87 11.98 -25.13
CA GLN A 225 10.84 12.85 -25.65
C GLN A 225 10.78 12.73 -27.18
N ASP A 226 9.61 12.43 -27.69
CA ASP A 226 9.31 12.35 -29.11
C ASP A 226 8.06 13.20 -29.41
N ASP A 227 8.22 14.23 -30.20
CA ASP A 227 7.22 15.25 -30.45
C ASP A 227 6.58 15.75 -29.13
N ASP A 228 5.29 15.45 -28.91
CA ASP A 228 4.52 15.90 -27.75
C ASP A 228 4.43 14.83 -26.63
N LEU A 229 5.13 13.69 -26.76
CA LEU A 229 5.09 12.60 -25.78
C LEU A 229 6.44 12.41 -25.10
N THR A 230 6.43 12.48 -23.78
CA THR A 230 7.57 12.12 -22.93
C THR A 230 7.38 10.73 -22.36
N THR A 231 8.22 9.79 -22.78
CA THR A 231 8.21 8.40 -22.31
C THR A 231 9.31 8.18 -21.28
N ILE A 232 8.92 7.65 -20.12
CA ILE A 232 9.82 7.24 -19.04
C ILE A 232 9.84 5.71 -19.04
N THR A 233 11.02 5.11 -19.19
CA THR A 233 11.19 3.66 -19.13
C THR A 233 11.79 3.24 -17.81
N VAL A 234 11.06 2.41 -17.07
CA VAL A 234 11.50 1.83 -15.79
C VAL A 234 11.94 0.40 -16.03
N PRO A 235 13.21 0.06 -15.70
CA PRO A 235 13.72 -1.30 -15.90
C PRO A 235 13.07 -2.30 -14.92
N GLU A 236 13.00 -3.58 -15.30
CA GLU A 236 12.45 -4.66 -14.47
C GLU A 236 13.13 -4.73 -13.09
N ILE A 237 14.44 -4.49 -13.04
CA ILE A 237 15.20 -4.41 -11.79
C ILE A 237 15.57 -2.95 -11.55
N ILE A 238 14.95 -2.34 -10.54
CA ILE A 238 15.23 -0.97 -10.13
C ILE A 238 15.66 -0.98 -8.67
N GLU A 239 16.89 -0.55 -8.41
CA GLU A 239 17.49 -0.49 -7.08
C GLU A 239 18.20 0.85 -6.92
N PRO A 240 17.92 1.62 -5.85
CA PRO A 240 18.67 2.83 -5.56
C PRO A 240 20.15 2.53 -5.30
N VAL A 241 21.02 3.38 -5.84
CA VAL A 241 22.46 3.35 -5.52
C VAL A 241 22.66 3.90 -4.11
N ALA A 242 23.42 3.19 -3.31
CA ALA A 242 23.70 3.59 -1.93
C ALA A 242 24.32 5.02 -1.85
N ASN A 243 23.97 5.76 -0.81
CA ASN A 243 24.48 7.11 -0.53
C ASN A 243 24.15 8.17 -1.60
N THR A 244 23.12 7.97 -2.39
CA THR A 244 22.65 8.97 -3.35
C THR A 244 21.52 9.85 -2.82
N GLY A 245 21.04 9.60 -1.61
CA GLY A 245 19.90 10.29 -1.01
C GLY A 245 18.53 9.76 -1.48
N LEU A 246 18.48 8.85 -2.44
CA LEU A 246 17.21 8.26 -2.88
C LEU A 246 16.89 7.01 -2.05
N VAL A 247 15.70 6.95 -1.48
CA VAL A 247 15.16 5.82 -0.71
C VAL A 247 13.88 5.33 -1.37
N MET A 248 13.75 4.02 -1.57
CA MET A 248 12.58 3.43 -2.21
C MET A 248 11.91 2.39 -1.29
N ARG A 249 10.57 2.34 -1.32
CA ARG A 249 9.74 1.35 -0.61
C ARG A 249 8.69 0.79 -1.55
N GLY A 250 8.16 -0.39 -1.22
CA GLY A 250 7.16 -1.07 -2.05
C GLY A 250 5.82 -0.32 -2.16
N ALA A 251 5.47 0.45 -1.14
CA ALA A 251 4.28 1.32 -1.12
C ALA A 251 4.61 2.66 -0.45
N SER A 252 3.95 3.74 -0.88
CA SER A 252 4.21 5.10 -0.41
C SER A 252 3.92 5.27 1.08
N ILE A 253 2.88 4.63 1.60
CA ILE A 253 2.52 4.66 3.02
C ILE A 253 3.69 4.23 3.94
N GLN A 254 4.59 3.37 3.46
CA GLN A 254 5.77 2.94 4.21
C GLN A 254 6.81 4.07 4.39
N LEU A 255 6.74 5.12 3.58
CA LEU A 255 7.62 6.28 3.68
C LEU A 255 7.25 7.20 4.85
N ILE A 256 5.99 7.16 5.28
CA ILE A 256 5.48 8.00 6.38
C ILE A 256 6.24 7.74 7.69
N ALA A 257 6.43 6.47 8.05
CA ALA A 257 7.20 6.11 9.24
C ALA A 257 8.66 6.61 9.18
N LEU A 258 9.28 6.58 8.00
CA LEU A 258 10.65 7.07 7.79
C LEU A 258 10.75 8.60 7.89
N LEU A 259 9.72 9.33 7.46
CA LEU A 259 9.63 10.78 7.67
C LEU A 259 9.48 11.11 9.16
N GLN A 260 8.57 10.42 9.85
CA GLN A 260 8.31 10.65 11.27
C GLN A 260 9.52 10.31 12.15
N SER A 261 10.31 9.29 11.78
CA SER A 261 11.55 8.92 12.47
C SER A 261 12.74 9.82 12.11
N GLY A 262 12.60 10.71 11.12
CA GLY A 262 13.68 11.54 10.61
C GLY A 262 14.70 10.79 9.75
N GLU A 263 14.35 9.61 9.26
CA GLU A 263 15.17 8.85 8.30
C GLU A 263 15.01 9.33 6.86
N LEU A 264 13.94 10.07 6.56
CA LEU A 264 13.71 10.80 5.32
C LEU A 264 13.58 12.30 5.57
N ASP A 265 13.92 13.10 4.57
CA ASP A 265 13.69 14.53 4.56
C ASP A 265 12.38 14.85 3.80
N TYR A 266 12.13 14.21 2.66
CA TYR A 266 10.93 14.38 1.84
C TYR A 266 10.45 13.04 1.30
N ALA A 267 9.14 12.91 1.08
CA ALA A 267 8.56 11.79 0.36
C ALA A 267 7.43 12.26 -0.56
N PHE A 268 7.31 11.63 -1.74
CA PHE A 268 6.12 11.75 -2.56
C PHE A 268 4.99 10.94 -1.95
N GLU A 269 3.85 11.61 -1.74
CA GLU A 269 2.64 11.01 -1.20
C GLU A 269 1.42 11.78 -1.68
N TYR A 270 0.24 11.22 -1.47
CA TYR A 270 -1.02 11.91 -1.76
C TYR A 270 -1.37 12.92 -0.67
N GLU A 271 -2.00 14.04 -1.05
CA GLU A 271 -2.39 15.12 -0.12
C GLU A 271 -3.23 14.58 1.04
N SER A 272 -4.17 13.66 0.78
CA SER A 272 -5.00 13.04 1.81
C SER A 272 -4.17 12.36 2.90
N VAL A 273 -3.22 11.52 2.52
CA VAL A 273 -2.35 10.77 3.43
C VAL A 273 -1.48 11.71 4.27
N ILE A 274 -0.91 12.75 3.64
CA ILE A 274 -0.10 13.74 4.34
C ILE A 274 -0.91 14.44 5.44
N GLN A 275 -2.16 14.83 5.13
CA GLN A 275 -3.06 15.48 6.07
C GLN A 275 -3.51 14.54 7.19
N GLN A 276 -3.87 13.30 6.86
CA GLN A 276 -4.27 12.26 7.82
C GLN A 276 -3.18 11.95 8.84
N HIS A 277 -1.91 12.02 8.44
CA HIS A 277 -0.77 11.77 9.32
C HIS A 277 -0.21 13.05 9.99
N GLY A 278 -0.83 14.20 9.79
CA GLY A 278 -0.42 15.48 10.40
C GLY A 278 0.99 15.92 10.00
N LEU A 279 1.46 15.51 8.83
CA LEU A 279 2.76 15.91 8.30
C LEU A 279 2.66 17.28 7.62
N LYS A 280 3.80 17.95 7.48
CA LYS A 280 3.87 19.13 6.61
C LYS A 280 3.77 18.71 5.16
N MET A 281 3.09 19.54 4.40
CA MET A 281 2.84 19.32 2.99
C MET A 281 3.39 20.48 2.17
N PHE A 282 4.07 20.15 1.08
CA PHE A 282 4.33 21.07 -0.01
C PHE A 282 3.48 20.64 -1.21
N SER A 283 2.47 21.43 -1.53
CA SER A 283 1.61 21.18 -2.69
C SER A 283 2.36 21.52 -3.98
N LEU A 284 2.45 20.58 -4.89
CA LEU A 284 3.03 20.79 -6.21
C LEU A 284 2.10 21.71 -7.04
N PRO A 285 2.66 22.48 -7.99
CA PRO A 285 1.85 23.19 -8.99
C PRO A 285 0.81 22.28 -9.65
N GLU A 286 -0.35 22.78 -9.99
CA GLU A 286 -1.45 22.00 -10.59
C GLU A 286 -1.01 21.25 -11.85
N ALA A 287 -0.15 21.83 -12.66
CA ALA A 287 0.41 21.19 -13.85
C ALA A 287 1.27 19.94 -13.54
N LEU A 288 1.64 19.72 -12.28
CA LEU A 288 2.57 18.64 -11.85
C LEU A 288 1.94 17.66 -10.87
N ASN A 289 0.86 18.03 -10.17
CA ASN A 289 0.28 17.25 -9.08
C ASN A 289 -0.69 16.16 -9.53
N LEU A 290 -0.99 16.09 -10.82
CA LEU A 290 -1.91 15.11 -11.43
C LEU A 290 -3.32 15.12 -10.81
N GLY A 291 -3.78 16.26 -10.30
CA GLY A 291 -5.07 16.35 -9.61
C GLY A 291 -6.06 17.33 -10.21
N ALA A 292 -5.63 18.21 -11.13
CA ALA A 292 -6.51 19.21 -11.75
C ALA A 292 -7.45 18.59 -12.80
N GLU A 293 -8.68 19.12 -12.87
CA GLU A 293 -9.70 18.62 -13.80
C GLU A 293 -9.47 19.14 -15.24
N ASP A 294 -8.95 20.35 -15.35
CA ASP A 294 -8.83 21.06 -16.61
C ASP A 294 -7.44 20.92 -17.26
N ILE A 295 -6.56 20.09 -16.69
CA ILE A 295 -5.21 19.86 -17.21
C ILE A 295 -5.13 18.49 -17.85
N ASP A 296 -4.67 18.47 -19.09
CA ASP A 296 -4.31 17.24 -19.79
C ASP A 296 -2.87 16.83 -19.42
N TYR A 297 -2.72 15.68 -18.75
CA TYR A 297 -1.43 15.10 -18.38
C TYR A 297 -0.96 14.02 -19.35
N SER A 298 -1.70 13.77 -20.44
CA SER A 298 -1.45 12.63 -21.34
C SER A 298 -0.15 12.70 -22.13
N GLN A 299 0.55 13.85 -22.07
CA GLN A 299 1.86 14.04 -22.67
C GLN A 299 3.00 13.30 -21.94
N VAL A 300 2.73 12.66 -20.82
CA VAL A 300 3.71 11.81 -20.11
C VAL A 300 3.24 10.38 -20.02
N LEU A 301 4.17 9.44 -20.25
CA LEU A 301 3.93 8.01 -20.21
C LEU A 301 5.05 7.33 -19.39
N VAL A 302 4.70 6.40 -18.52
CA VAL A 302 5.65 5.51 -17.85
C VAL A 302 5.46 4.08 -18.36
N GLU A 303 6.50 3.51 -18.93
CA GLU A 303 6.55 2.11 -19.35
C GLU A 303 7.36 1.28 -18.37
N LEU A 304 6.82 0.13 -17.96
CA LEU A 304 7.58 -0.85 -17.23
C LEU A 304 8.19 -1.86 -18.21
N ASP A 305 9.53 -1.87 -18.32
CA ASP A 305 10.25 -2.82 -19.18
C ASP A 305 10.34 -4.20 -18.52
N PHE A 306 9.18 -4.86 -18.38
CA PHE A 306 9.08 -6.21 -17.83
C PHE A 306 9.14 -7.25 -18.96
N GLN A 307 10.19 -8.04 -18.95
CA GLN A 307 10.31 -9.18 -19.86
C GLN A 307 9.43 -10.38 -19.46
N ARG A 308 8.96 -10.40 -18.19
CA ARG A 308 8.11 -11.48 -17.66
C ARG A 308 6.67 -11.44 -18.16
N PHE A 309 6.15 -10.26 -18.43
CA PHE A 309 4.79 -10.08 -18.93
C PHE A 309 4.81 -10.08 -20.46
N GLN A 310 4.79 -11.27 -21.05
CA GLN A 310 4.75 -11.38 -22.53
C GLN A 310 3.40 -10.97 -23.13
N SER A 311 2.34 -10.86 -22.31
CA SER A 311 0.98 -10.60 -22.78
C SER A 311 0.53 -9.16 -22.63
N VAL A 312 1.04 -8.43 -21.63
CA VAL A 312 0.69 -7.02 -21.36
C VAL A 312 1.93 -6.28 -20.95
N LYS A 313 2.34 -5.28 -21.72
CA LYS A 313 3.37 -4.31 -21.29
C LYS A 313 2.65 -3.22 -20.51
N PRO A 314 2.88 -3.07 -19.18
CA PRO A 314 2.19 -2.04 -18.43
C PRO A 314 2.69 -0.65 -18.85
N GLU A 315 1.76 0.17 -19.31
CA GLU A 315 1.99 1.54 -19.77
C GLU A 315 1.05 2.46 -19.03
N PHE A 316 1.59 3.32 -18.18
CA PHE A 316 0.82 4.27 -17.39
C PHE A 316 0.89 5.63 -18.05
N ARG A 317 -0.20 6.07 -18.64
CA ARG A 317 -0.31 7.42 -19.19
C ARG A 317 -0.71 8.40 -18.11
N GLY A 318 -0.13 9.60 -18.14
CA GLY A 318 -0.51 10.65 -17.21
C GLY A 318 -2.00 10.99 -17.34
N GLU A 319 -2.69 10.94 -16.23
CA GLU A 319 -4.11 11.32 -16.11
C GLU A 319 -4.38 11.87 -14.69
N ARG A 320 -5.53 12.51 -14.53
CA ARG A 320 -6.00 12.93 -13.22
C ARG A 320 -6.11 11.72 -12.28
N ILE A 321 -5.56 11.86 -11.08
CA ILE A 321 -5.60 10.82 -10.06
C ILE A 321 -7.05 10.48 -9.71
N GLY A 322 -7.43 9.23 -9.92
CA GLY A 322 -8.75 8.70 -9.61
C GLY A 322 -8.64 7.29 -9.03
N TYR A 323 -9.35 7.07 -7.93
CA TYR A 323 -9.43 5.77 -7.28
C TYR A 323 -10.47 4.90 -7.96
N GLY A 324 -10.12 3.64 -8.18
CA GLY A 324 -11.02 2.65 -8.78
C GLY A 324 -11.35 1.52 -7.83
N ILE A 325 -12.60 1.01 -7.90
CA ILE A 325 -13.05 -0.15 -7.15
C ILE A 325 -13.78 -1.12 -8.08
N THR A 326 -13.58 -2.42 -7.86
CA THR A 326 -14.28 -3.49 -8.58
C THR A 326 -14.45 -4.73 -7.70
N ILE A 327 -15.38 -5.59 -8.09
CA ILE A 327 -15.56 -6.94 -7.54
C ILE A 327 -14.93 -7.91 -8.55
N PRO A 328 -13.93 -8.71 -8.17
CA PRO A 328 -13.40 -9.76 -9.03
C PRO A 328 -14.49 -10.75 -9.46
N SER A 329 -14.42 -11.27 -10.70
CA SER A 329 -15.42 -12.19 -11.24
C SER A 329 -15.47 -13.54 -10.50
N ASN A 330 -14.43 -13.86 -9.72
CA ASN A 330 -14.32 -15.03 -8.86
C ASN A 330 -14.45 -14.70 -7.37
N ALA A 331 -14.96 -13.53 -7.02
CA ALA A 331 -15.16 -13.13 -5.62
C ALA A 331 -16.03 -14.14 -4.86
N PRO A 332 -15.63 -14.60 -3.68
CA PRO A 332 -16.42 -15.54 -2.87
C PRO A 332 -17.77 -14.96 -2.40
N HIS A 333 -17.79 -13.66 -2.06
CA HIS A 333 -18.97 -12.99 -1.46
C HIS A 333 -19.40 -11.75 -2.26
N PRO A 334 -19.80 -11.91 -3.55
CA PRO A 334 -20.06 -10.77 -4.43
C PRO A 334 -21.27 -9.94 -4.03
N ALA A 335 -22.23 -10.52 -3.29
CA ALA A 335 -23.39 -9.79 -2.79
C ALA A 335 -23.01 -8.82 -1.66
N GLU A 336 -22.20 -9.27 -0.71
CA GLU A 336 -21.67 -8.46 0.39
C GLU A 336 -20.72 -7.37 -0.12
N ALA A 337 -19.89 -7.72 -1.12
CA ALA A 337 -19.04 -6.76 -1.84
C ALA A 337 -19.88 -5.66 -2.51
N ALA A 338 -20.99 -6.02 -3.15
CA ALA A 338 -21.90 -5.04 -3.74
C ALA A 338 -22.58 -4.15 -2.68
N LEU A 339 -22.91 -4.70 -1.50
CA LEU A 339 -23.43 -3.91 -0.37
C LEU A 339 -22.39 -2.89 0.13
N PHE A 340 -21.09 -3.29 0.22
CA PHE A 340 -20.03 -2.36 0.60
C PHE A 340 -19.87 -1.23 -0.43
N ILE A 341 -19.86 -1.55 -1.74
CA ILE A 341 -19.80 -0.50 -2.78
C ILE A 341 -21.01 0.42 -2.69
N ALA A 342 -22.21 -0.11 -2.49
CA ALA A 342 -23.41 0.70 -2.35
C ALA A 342 -23.34 1.60 -1.10
N PHE A 343 -22.79 1.11 0.00
CA PHE A 343 -22.53 1.89 1.20
C PHE A 343 -21.50 3.00 0.95
N LEU A 344 -20.34 2.66 0.37
CA LEU A 344 -19.26 3.60 0.01
C LEU A 344 -19.78 4.77 -0.83
N LEU A 345 -20.60 4.47 -1.84
CA LEU A 345 -21.17 5.48 -2.75
C LEU A 345 -22.39 6.20 -2.19
N GLY A 346 -22.96 5.71 -1.09
CA GLY A 346 -24.07 6.31 -0.37
C GLY A 346 -23.66 7.59 0.38
N GLU A 347 -24.64 8.24 1.01
CA GLU A 347 -24.41 9.51 1.74
C GLU A 347 -23.42 9.32 2.89
N GLU A 348 -23.56 8.26 3.67
CA GLU A 348 -22.74 7.97 4.83
C GLU A 348 -21.28 7.64 4.42
N GLY A 349 -21.07 6.73 3.47
CA GLY A 349 -19.76 6.38 2.98
C GLY A 349 -19.03 7.55 2.34
N ARG A 350 -19.71 8.36 1.53
CA ARG A 350 -19.13 9.59 0.98
C ARG A 350 -18.77 10.61 2.05
N ALA A 351 -19.58 10.74 3.11
CA ALA A 351 -19.25 11.63 4.21
C ALA A 351 -17.94 11.21 4.91
N VAL A 352 -17.72 9.89 5.12
CA VAL A 352 -16.49 9.35 5.65
C VAL A 352 -15.32 9.68 4.71
N MET A 353 -15.43 9.38 3.42
CA MET A 353 -14.38 9.64 2.44
C MET A 353 -13.96 11.11 2.39
N VAL A 354 -14.93 12.04 2.39
CA VAL A 354 -14.67 13.48 2.40
C VAL A 354 -14.01 13.92 3.71
N ALA A 355 -14.46 13.40 4.86
CA ALA A 355 -13.85 13.71 6.16
C ALA A 355 -12.38 13.27 6.20
N ASP A 356 -12.04 12.18 5.53
CA ASP A 356 -10.70 11.65 5.41
C ASP A 356 -9.95 12.18 4.16
N GLN A 357 -10.38 13.31 3.62
CA GLN A 357 -9.70 14.04 2.53
C GLN A 357 -9.65 13.28 1.19
N HIS A 358 -10.62 12.43 0.92
CA HIS A 358 -10.81 11.75 -0.37
C HIS A 358 -12.13 12.20 -1.02
N PRO A 359 -12.14 13.34 -1.73
CA PRO A 359 -13.36 13.85 -2.39
C PRO A 359 -13.78 13.02 -3.61
#